data_db4808f16a0c1142065d87657d69d554
#
_entry.id   db4808f16a0c1142065d87657d69d554
#
_cell.length_a   1.000
_cell.length_b   1.000
_cell.length_c   1.000
_cell.angle_alpha   90.00
_cell.angle_beta   90.00
_cell.angle_gamma   90.00
#
_symmetry.space_group_name_H-M   'P 1'
#
loop_
_entity.id
_entity.type
_entity.pdbx_description
1 polymer ?
#
loop_
_entity_poly.entity_id
_entity_poly.type
_entity_poly.pdbx_seq_one_letter_code
_entity_poly.pdbx_strand_id
1 'polypeptide(L)'
;MNISENTMQILKNYGTINPNFIARKGNTIMTVSEAKNILSSSNIEEQFEQDMGIYDLNEFLNVLSLVDQPKLDMEEKWVTISDQTGRSKIKYFFTDPEMLTSPTEKMIQNAGNMESFEISFTLDNDTLNKVKRAASALGHTSMKVESKDTDGVVLMVFDTENPTSNTFSIDVPGQGQGEGQYVINISNLKIVPGDYDVKISNKNISNFIHKEKPIQYWIALEK
;
A
#
# COMPACT_ATOMS: atom_id res chain seq x y z
N MET A 1 9.13 0.18 -23.52
CA MET A 1 8.85 -0.61 -22.31
C MET A 1 7.35 -0.91 -22.25
N ASN A 2 6.93 -2.09 -21.84
CA ASN A 2 5.51 -2.41 -21.59
C ASN A 2 5.35 -2.55 -20.08
N ILE A 3 4.18 -2.20 -19.55
CA ILE A 3 3.86 -2.35 -18.13
C ILE A 3 3.07 -3.65 -17.94
N SER A 4 3.53 -4.51 -17.04
CA SER A 4 2.86 -5.77 -16.70
C SER A 4 1.55 -5.53 -15.97
N GLU A 5 0.64 -6.51 -16.00
CA GLU A 5 -0.63 -6.42 -15.28
C GLU A 5 -0.41 -6.28 -13.76
N ASN A 6 0.62 -6.95 -13.23
CA ASN A 6 0.98 -6.86 -11.83
C ASN A 6 1.42 -5.45 -11.45
N THR A 7 2.32 -4.85 -12.22
CA THR A 7 2.76 -3.46 -12.02
C THR A 7 1.60 -2.49 -12.16
N MET A 8 0.72 -2.69 -13.16
CA MET A 8 -0.48 -1.88 -13.34
C MET A 8 -1.40 -1.94 -12.10
N GLN A 9 -1.59 -3.11 -11.50
CA GLN A 9 -2.38 -3.28 -10.28
C GLN A 9 -1.76 -2.52 -9.10
N ILE A 10 -0.43 -2.58 -8.96
CA ILE A 10 0.30 -1.86 -7.91
C ILE A 10 0.19 -0.35 -8.11
N LEU A 11 0.37 0.15 -9.33
CA LEU A 11 0.22 1.58 -9.63
C LEU A 11 -1.21 2.09 -9.37
N LYS A 12 -2.24 1.32 -9.73
CA LYS A 12 -3.63 1.64 -9.38
C LYS A 12 -3.85 1.73 -7.87
N ASN A 13 -3.25 0.82 -7.11
CA ASN A 13 -3.29 0.89 -5.66
C ASN A 13 -2.56 2.13 -5.13
N TYR A 14 -1.36 2.43 -5.64
CA TYR A 14 -0.59 3.62 -5.25
C TYR A 14 -1.35 4.91 -5.52
N GLY A 15 -2.08 5.02 -6.63
CA GLY A 15 -2.97 6.14 -6.92
C GLY A 15 -4.08 6.38 -5.89
N THR A 16 -4.48 5.34 -5.12
CA THR A 16 -5.41 5.51 -3.99
C THR A 16 -4.74 6.03 -2.72
N ILE A 17 -3.42 5.91 -2.62
CA ILE A 17 -2.62 6.35 -1.46
C ILE A 17 -2.14 7.78 -1.65
N ASN A 18 -1.57 8.08 -2.82
CA ASN A 18 -1.07 9.39 -3.19
C ASN A 18 -1.21 9.59 -4.71
N PRO A 19 -1.78 10.72 -5.18
CA PRO A 19 -1.80 11.03 -6.60
C PRO A 19 -0.38 11.33 -7.16
N ASN A 20 0.52 11.87 -6.35
CA ASN A 20 1.91 12.11 -6.77
C ASN A 20 2.69 10.79 -6.81
N PHE A 21 3.44 10.59 -7.88
CA PHE A 21 4.25 9.39 -8.06
C PHE A 21 5.58 9.73 -8.73
N ILE A 22 6.65 9.13 -8.25
CA ILE A 22 7.96 9.16 -8.91
C ILE A 22 8.41 7.72 -9.14
N ALA A 23 8.45 7.30 -10.42
CA ALA A 23 9.21 6.13 -10.79
C ALA A 23 10.69 6.53 -10.85
N ARG A 24 11.48 6.04 -9.90
CA ARG A 24 12.92 6.27 -9.91
C ARG A 24 13.61 5.27 -10.83
N LYS A 25 14.78 5.66 -11.32
CA LYS A 25 15.64 4.72 -12.07
C LYS A 25 15.82 3.43 -11.27
N GLY A 26 15.57 2.29 -11.91
CA GLY A 26 15.58 0.98 -11.28
C GLY A 26 14.23 0.25 -11.42
N ASN A 27 14.02 -0.73 -10.59
CA ASN A 27 12.81 -1.57 -10.58
C ASN A 27 12.05 -1.51 -9.24
N THR A 28 12.41 -0.59 -8.36
CA THR A 28 11.71 -0.39 -7.08
C THR A 28 10.82 0.83 -7.18
N ILE A 29 9.53 0.63 -6.99
CA ILE A 29 8.54 1.71 -6.91
C ILE A 29 8.05 1.88 -5.47
N MET A 30 7.78 3.13 -5.09
CA MET A 30 7.45 3.49 -3.72
C MET A 30 6.35 4.55 -3.70
N THR A 31 5.55 4.57 -2.65
CA THR A 31 4.59 5.65 -2.38
C THR A 31 4.49 5.95 -0.89
N VAL A 32 4.08 7.17 -0.56
CA VAL A 32 3.77 7.59 0.81
C VAL A 32 2.52 8.47 0.78
N SER A 33 1.58 8.25 1.70
CA SER A 33 0.41 9.12 1.84
C SER A 33 0.82 10.54 2.25
N GLU A 34 -0.01 11.53 1.93
CA GLU A 34 0.23 12.93 2.33
C GLU A 34 0.38 13.07 3.85
N ALA A 35 -0.44 12.37 4.63
CA ALA A 35 -0.36 12.33 6.09
C ALA A 35 0.83 11.50 6.62
N LYS A 36 1.61 10.85 5.75
CA LYS A 36 2.76 9.98 6.09
C LYS A 36 2.40 8.82 7.02
N ASN A 37 1.16 8.38 7.01
CA ASN A 37 0.66 7.26 7.81
C ASN A 37 0.61 5.94 7.03
N ILE A 38 0.81 5.97 5.70
CA ILE A 38 0.95 4.80 4.83
C ILE A 38 2.22 4.98 4.01
N LEU A 39 3.11 4.00 4.05
CA LEU A 39 4.31 3.90 3.23
C LEU A 39 4.28 2.56 2.52
N SER A 40 4.66 2.51 1.26
CA SER A 40 4.76 1.25 0.52
C SER A 40 5.98 1.20 -0.38
N SER A 41 6.50 -0.01 -0.57
CA SER A 41 7.56 -0.33 -1.52
C SER A 41 7.24 -1.63 -2.23
N SER A 42 7.54 -1.68 -3.52
CA SER A 42 7.42 -2.88 -4.35
C SER A 42 8.55 -2.97 -5.34
N ASN A 43 9.03 -4.19 -5.58
CA ASN A 43 9.88 -4.49 -6.72
C ASN A 43 9.00 -4.95 -7.89
N ILE A 44 9.21 -4.36 -9.05
CA ILE A 44 8.45 -4.65 -10.27
C ILE A 44 9.33 -5.34 -11.32
N GLU A 45 8.70 -5.86 -12.37
CA GLU A 45 9.40 -6.55 -13.45
C GLU A 45 10.11 -5.55 -14.40
N GLU A 46 9.56 -4.36 -14.52
CA GLU A 46 10.06 -3.31 -15.40
C GLU A 46 11.29 -2.63 -14.81
N GLN A 47 12.15 -2.17 -15.69
CA GLN A 47 13.34 -1.39 -15.36
C GLN A 47 13.18 0.02 -15.92
N PHE A 48 13.02 1.01 -15.05
CA PHE A 48 13.05 2.42 -15.45
C PHE A 48 14.50 2.87 -15.67
N GLU A 49 14.78 3.47 -16.83
CA GLU A 49 16.12 3.94 -17.19
C GLU A 49 16.44 5.31 -16.56
N GLN A 50 15.41 6.08 -16.22
CA GLN A 50 15.49 7.42 -15.63
C GLN A 50 14.34 7.67 -14.68
N ASP A 51 14.43 8.74 -13.88
CA ASP A 51 13.34 9.19 -13.03
C ASP A 51 12.19 9.76 -13.88
N MET A 52 10.96 9.43 -13.49
CA MET A 52 9.73 9.89 -14.13
C MET A 52 8.79 10.42 -13.06
N GLY A 53 8.63 11.74 -13.00
CA GLY A 53 7.69 12.41 -12.10
C GLY A 53 6.29 12.50 -12.70
N ILE A 54 5.29 12.03 -11.99
CA ILE A 54 3.87 12.07 -12.37
C ILE A 54 3.10 12.83 -11.30
N TYR A 55 2.46 13.94 -11.70
CA TYR A 55 1.68 14.78 -10.78
C TYR A 55 0.38 14.10 -10.35
N ASP A 56 -0.33 13.48 -11.30
CA ASP A 56 -1.55 12.70 -11.03
C ASP A 56 -1.44 11.32 -11.65
N LEU A 57 -1.15 10.32 -10.79
CA LEU A 57 -1.02 8.93 -11.20
C LEU A 57 -2.33 8.37 -11.76
N ASN A 58 -3.49 8.81 -11.25
CA ASN A 58 -4.78 8.33 -11.75
C ASN A 58 -5.04 8.86 -13.17
N GLU A 59 -4.70 10.13 -13.45
CA GLU A 59 -4.73 10.67 -14.82
C GLU A 59 -3.81 9.87 -15.74
N PHE A 60 -2.57 9.63 -15.35
CA PHE A 60 -1.62 8.84 -16.13
C PHE A 60 -2.15 7.43 -16.43
N LEU A 61 -2.71 6.74 -15.44
CA LEU A 61 -3.31 5.41 -15.62
C LEU A 61 -4.52 5.45 -16.56
N ASN A 62 -5.34 6.49 -16.49
CA ASN A 62 -6.44 6.70 -17.43
C ASN A 62 -5.92 6.91 -18.85
N VAL A 63 -4.86 7.70 -19.02
CA VAL A 63 -4.21 7.91 -20.33
C VAL A 63 -3.65 6.59 -20.88
N LEU A 64 -3.02 5.76 -20.05
CA LEU A 64 -2.55 4.42 -20.46
C LEU A 64 -3.71 3.54 -20.96
N SER A 65 -4.89 3.65 -20.32
CA SER A 65 -6.07 2.84 -20.67
C SER A 65 -6.71 3.21 -22.03
N LEU A 66 -6.35 4.35 -22.63
CA LEU A 66 -6.82 4.75 -23.95
C LEU A 66 -6.17 3.95 -25.08
N VAL A 67 -5.11 3.22 -24.79
CA VAL A 67 -4.31 2.48 -25.75
C VAL A 67 -4.27 1.00 -25.39
N ASP A 68 -4.63 0.13 -26.32
CA ASP A 68 -4.51 -1.32 -26.11
C ASP A 68 -3.05 -1.73 -26.08
N GLN A 69 -2.67 -2.45 -25.01
CA GLN A 69 -1.29 -2.92 -24.80
C GLN A 69 -0.26 -1.79 -24.96
N PRO A 70 -0.31 -0.74 -24.14
CA PRO A 70 0.48 0.46 -24.33
C PRO A 70 1.97 0.18 -24.26
N LYS A 71 2.70 0.63 -25.29
CA LYS A 71 4.15 0.69 -25.33
C LYS A 71 4.59 2.09 -24.89
N LEU A 72 5.50 2.15 -23.94
CA LEU A 72 6.09 3.37 -23.42
C LEU A 72 7.49 3.57 -23.96
N ASP A 73 7.70 4.62 -24.73
CA ASP A 73 9.00 5.07 -25.20
C ASP A 73 9.40 6.32 -24.40
N MET A 74 10.41 6.15 -23.53
CA MET A 74 10.84 7.18 -22.56
C MET A 74 11.74 8.20 -23.24
N GLU A 75 11.45 9.46 -23.02
CA GLU A 75 12.25 10.62 -23.43
C GLU A 75 12.64 11.42 -22.18
N GLU A 76 13.54 12.39 -22.30
CA GLU A 76 14.03 13.17 -21.16
C GLU A 76 12.91 13.87 -20.36
N LYS A 77 11.90 14.41 -21.04
CA LYS A 77 10.85 15.26 -20.42
C LYS A 77 9.43 14.73 -20.58
N TRP A 78 9.23 13.63 -21.30
CA TRP A 78 7.93 13.02 -21.54
C TRP A 78 8.08 11.54 -21.86
N VAL A 79 6.97 10.84 -21.82
CA VAL A 79 6.84 9.50 -22.37
C VAL A 79 5.90 9.53 -23.58
N THR A 80 6.29 8.86 -24.65
CA THR A 80 5.39 8.58 -25.78
C THR A 80 4.72 7.24 -25.53
N ILE A 81 3.40 7.26 -25.42
CA ILE A 81 2.55 6.09 -25.22
C ILE A 81 1.93 5.76 -26.56
N SER A 82 2.14 4.55 -27.09
CA SER A 82 1.63 4.14 -28.39
C SER A 82 1.02 2.74 -28.34
N ASP A 83 0.09 2.47 -29.28
CA ASP A 83 -0.40 1.12 -29.52
C ASP A 83 0.63 0.27 -30.28
N GLN A 84 0.38 -1.04 -30.37
CA GLN A 84 1.24 -1.99 -31.09
C GLN A 84 1.43 -1.63 -32.56
N THR A 85 0.47 -0.94 -33.17
CA THR A 85 0.51 -0.54 -34.60
C THR A 85 1.19 0.82 -34.81
N GLY A 86 1.40 1.59 -33.75
CA GLY A 86 1.94 2.94 -33.79
C GLY A 86 0.99 3.99 -34.40
N ARG A 87 -0.29 3.64 -34.59
CA ARG A 87 -1.31 4.56 -35.17
C ARG A 87 -1.82 5.56 -34.13
N SER A 88 -1.94 5.12 -32.87
CA SER A 88 -2.32 5.99 -31.75
C SER A 88 -1.07 6.34 -30.96
N LYS A 89 -0.86 7.63 -30.70
CA LYS A 89 0.28 8.12 -29.91
C LYS A 89 -0.18 9.22 -28.99
N ILE A 90 0.22 9.11 -27.73
CA ILE A 90 -0.03 10.12 -26.70
C ILE A 90 1.34 10.56 -26.16
N LYS A 91 1.53 11.86 -26.03
CA LYS A 91 2.71 12.43 -25.40
C LYS A 91 2.32 12.92 -24.00
N TYR A 92 2.86 12.28 -22.97
CA TYR A 92 2.62 12.64 -21.58
C TYR A 92 3.88 13.26 -20.98
N PHE A 93 3.79 14.52 -20.51
CA PHE A 93 4.90 15.25 -19.96
C PHE A 93 5.11 14.92 -18.48
N PHE A 94 6.39 14.81 -18.09
CA PHE A 94 6.76 14.61 -16.69
C PHE A 94 6.68 15.92 -15.91
N THR A 95 6.37 15.78 -14.63
CA THR A 95 6.51 16.85 -13.64
C THR A 95 7.90 16.76 -13.00
N ASP A 96 8.46 17.91 -12.63
CA ASP A 96 9.72 17.94 -11.90
C ASP A 96 9.59 17.13 -10.59
N PRO A 97 10.41 16.09 -10.36
CA PRO A 97 10.36 15.28 -9.15
C PRO A 97 10.50 16.08 -7.85
N GLU A 98 11.18 17.23 -7.86
CA GLU A 98 11.33 18.09 -6.68
C GLU A 98 10.02 18.74 -6.23
N MET A 99 9.02 18.82 -7.11
CA MET A 99 7.69 19.36 -6.81
C MET A 99 6.73 18.30 -6.25
N LEU A 100 7.12 17.04 -6.21
CA LEU A 100 6.26 15.92 -5.88
C LEU A 100 6.53 15.36 -4.48
N THR A 101 5.47 14.91 -3.81
CA THR A 101 5.59 14.17 -2.56
C THR A 101 5.87 12.70 -2.85
N SER A 102 7.07 12.24 -2.51
CA SER A 102 7.50 10.86 -2.70
C SER A 102 8.35 10.40 -1.51
N PRO A 103 8.34 9.10 -1.17
CA PRO A 103 9.21 8.59 -0.13
C PRO A 103 10.67 8.63 -0.58
N THR A 104 11.56 8.73 0.40
CA THR A 104 13.00 8.55 0.20
C THR A 104 13.38 7.10 0.56
N GLU A 105 14.48 6.61 -0.02
CA GLU A 105 15.04 5.30 0.36
C GLU A 105 15.30 5.21 1.87
N LYS A 106 15.75 6.31 2.49
CA LYS A 106 15.96 6.38 3.94
C LYS A 106 14.67 6.13 4.74
N MET A 107 13.51 6.60 4.26
CA MET A 107 12.21 6.31 4.90
C MET A 107 11.90 4.82 4.85
N ILE A 108 12.11 4.17 3.71
CA ILE A 108 11.91 2.72 3.55
C ILE A 108 12.88 1.95 4.44
N GLN A 109 14.16 2.30 4.46
CA GLN A 109 15.17 1.66 5.31
C GLN A 109 14.82 1.80 6.79
N ASN A 110 14.42 2.99 7.25
CA ASN A 110 14.02 3.22 8.63
C ASN A 110 12.76 2.43 9.00
N ALA A 111 11.77 2.35 8.10
CA ALA A 111 10.58 1.55 8.32
C ALA A 111 10.87 0.04 8.28
N GLY A 112 11.82 -0.39 7.44
CA GLY A 112 12.26 -1.79 7.34
C GLY A 112 13.12 -2.27 8.51
N ASN A 113 13.81 -1.37 9.21
CA ASN A 113 14.64 -1.68 10.39
C ASN A 113 13.80 -1.90 11.66
N MET A 114 12.73 -2.69 11.54
CA MET A 114 11.91 -3.10 12.68
C MET A 114 12.54 -4.35 13.32
N GLU A 115 13.41 -4.16 14.32
CA GLU A 115 14.16 -5.23 14.96
C GLU A 115 13.33 -6.09 15.93
N SER A 116 12.22 -5.55 16.44
CA SER A 116 11.32 -6.26 17.36
C SER A 116 9.86 -6.11 16.96
N PHE A 117 9.14 -7.22 17.04
CA PHE A 117 7.69 -7.29 16.79
C PHE A 117 7.01 -7.82 18.05
N GLU A 118 5.97 -7.11 18.49
CA GLU A 118 5.16 -7.52 19.63
C GLU A 118 4.08 -8.53 19.22
N ILE A 119 3.50 -8.35 18.01
CA ILE A 119 2.49 -9.24 17.46
C ILE A 119 2.86 -9.58 16.01
N SER A 120 2.67 -10.84 15.63
CA SER A 120 2.71 -11.28 14.24
C SER A 120 1.55 -12.22 13.94
N PHE A 121 0.92 -12.06 12.78
CA PHE A 121 -0.21 -12.89 12.35
C PHE A 121 -0.32 -12.96 10.84
N THR A 122 -1.06 -13.96 10.36
CA THR A 122 -1.46 -14.04 8.96
C THR A 122 -2.85 -13.43 8.80
N LEU A 123 -2.98 -12.52 7.84
CA LEU A 123 -4.23 -11.89 7.44
C LEU A 123 -4.57 -12.36 6.02
N ASP A 124 -5.49 -13.28 5.88
CA ASP A 124 -5.99 -13.70 4.57
C ASP A 124 -6.94 -12.65 3.96
N ASN A 125 -7.10 -12.70 2.65
CA ASN A 125 -7.93 -11.76 1.89
C ASN A 125 -9.41 -11.79 2.32
N ASP A 126 -9.93 -12.93 2.69
CA ASP A 126 -11.34 -13.08 3.15
C ASP A 126 -11.53 -12.39 4.50
N THR A 127 -10.61 -12.57 5.42
CA THR A 127 -10.61 -11.91 6.74
C THR A 127 -10.47 -10.40 6.60
N LEU A 128 -9.55 -9.92 5.74
CA LEU A 128 -9.42 -8.50 5.44
C LEU A 128 -10.74 -7.90 4.92
N ASN A 129 -11.40 -8.61 3.99
CA ASN A 129 -12.68 -8.17 3.44
C ASN A 129 -13.82 -8.24 4.48
N LYS A 130 -13.83 -9.21 5.38
CA LYS A 130 -14.79 -9.27 6.50
C LYS A 130 -14.62 -8.10 7.45
N VAL A 131 -13.39 -7.79 7.83
CA VAL A 131 -13.07 -6.62 8.68
C VAL A 131 -13.55 -5.32 8.02
N LYS A 132 -13.22 -5.08 6.75
CA LYS A 132 -13.65 -3.88 6.02
C LYS A 132 -15.17 -3.77 5.90
N ARG A 133 -15.86 -4.89 5.63
CA ARG A 133 -17.32 -4.92 5.56
C ARG A 133 -17.98 -4.69 6.93
N ALA A 134 -17.43 -5.28 7.99
CA ALA A 134 -17.89 -5.06 9.35
C ALA A 134 -17.74 -3.59 9.78
N ALA A 135 -16.59 -3.00 9.48
CA ALA A 135 -16.34 -1.58 9.72
C ALA A 135 -17.37 -0.67 9.03
N SER A 136 -17.63 -0.93 7.75
CA SER A 136 -18.64 -0.20 6.98
C SER A 136 -20.06 -0.40 7.54
N ALA A 137 -20.43 -1.64 7.90
CA ALA A 137 -21.76 -1.95 8.42
C ALA A 137 -22.03 -1.35 9.81
N LEU A 138 -21.00 -1.27 10.66
CA LEU A 138 -21.07 -0.71 12.01
C LEU A 138 -20.81 0.80 12.05
N GLY A 139 -20.31 1.40 10.96
CA GLY A 139 -19.92 2.81 10.91
C GLY A 139 -18.64 3.11 11.70
N HIS A 140 -17.77 2.11 11.91
CA HIS A 140 -16.54 2.27 12.68
C HIS A 140 -15.32 2.33 11.76
N THR A 141 -14.28 3.03 12.21
CA THR A 141 -13.04 3.24 11.46
C THR A 141 -11.82 2.56 12.08
N SER A 142 -11.95 2.03 13.30
CA SER A 142 -10.82 1.52 14.07
C SER A 142 -10.86 0.00 14.21
N MET A 143 -9.71 -0.62 14.01
CA MET A 143 -9.48 -2.04 14.25
C MET A 143 -8.42 -2.21 15.32
N LYS A 144 -8.79 -2.84 16.43
CA LYS A 144 -7.87 -3.25 17.47
C LYS A 144 -7.26 -4.61 17.14
N VAL A 145 -5.97 -4.77 17.38
CA VAL A 145 -5.23 -6.01 17.28
C VAL A 145 -4.73 -6.37 18.66
N GLU A 146 -5.13 -7.53 19.16
CA GLU A 146 -4.77 -8.05 20.48
C GLU A 146 -4.20 -9.47 20.36
N SER A 147 -3.15 -9.73 21.11
CA SER A 147 -2.65 -11.10 21.31
C SER A 147 -3.52 -11.83 22.32
N LYS A 148 -3.83 -13.09 22.07
CA LYS A 148 -4.32 -14.03 23.09
C LYS A 148 -3.11 -14.71 23.74
N ASP A 149 -3.16 -14.88 25.05
CA ASP A 149 -2.04 -15.29 25.95
C ASP A 149 -1.09 -16.38 25.43
N THR A 150 -1.55 -17.32 24.59
CA THR A 150 -0.70 -18.39 24.09
C THR A 150 -0.83 -18.71 22.60
N ASP A 151 -2.03 -18.59 22.04
CA ASP A 151 -2.28 -19.01 20.66
C ASP A 151 -3.33 -18.13 19.97
N GLY A 152 -2.87 -17.26 19.07
CA GLY A 152 -3.73 -16.50 18.19
C GLY A 152 -3.75 -15.01 18.46
N VAL A 153 -4.38 -14.32 17.52
CA VAL A 153 -4.57 -12.87 17.54
C VAL A 153 -6.05 -12.58 17.29
N VAL A 154 -6.59 -11.60 18.00
CA VAL A 154 -7.95 -11.10 17.78
C VAL A 154 -7.89 -9.79 17.01
N LEU A 155 -8.63 -9.70 15.93
CA LEU A 155 -8.93 -8.45 15.24
C LEU A 155 -10.34 -8.00 15.63
N MET A 156 -10.47 -6.81 16.20
CA MET A 156 -11.76 -6.27 16.66
C MET A 156 -12.04 -4.92 16.02
N VAL A 157 -13.12 -4.82 15.28
CA VAL A 157 -13.68 -3.55 14.80
C VAL A 157 -14.53 -2.94 15.91
N PHE A 158 -14.26 -1.69 16.26
CA PHE A 158 -14.88 -1.03 17.42
C PHE A 158 -14.92 0.49 17.24
N ASP A 159 -15.67 1.14 18.13
CA ASP A 159 -15.70 2.60 18.24
C ASP A 159 -14.78 3.04 19.40
N THR A 160 -13.81 3.89 19.08
CA THR A 160 -12.86 4.41 20.08
C THR A 160 -13.49 5.38 21.08
N GLU A 161 -14.60 6.03 20.71
CA GLU A 161 -15.27 7.04 21.54
C GLU A 161 -16.42 6.47 22.38
N ASN A 162 -17.03 5.35 21.93
CA ASN A 162 -18.18 4.76 22.60
C ASN A 162 -17.97 3.27 22.91
N PRO A 163 -17.54 2.92 24.12
CA PRO A 163 -17.26 1.53 24.52
C PRO A 163 -18.50 0.63 24.58
N THR A 164 -19.71 1.19 24.47
CA THR A 164 -20.97 0.43 24.44
C THR A 164 -21.49 0.17 23.03
N SER A 165 -20.77 0.64 22.00
CA SER A 165 -21.12 0.39 20.60
C SER A 165 -20.97 -1.07 20.25
N ASN A 166 -21.71 -1.49 19.20
CA ASN A 166 -21.57 -2.85 18.64
C ASN A 166 -20.15 -3.06 18.11
N THR A 167 -19.63 -4.25 18.29
CA THR A 167 -18.28 -4.63 17.85
C THR A 167 -18.36 -5.86 16.94
N PHE A 168 -17.32 -6.04 16.11
CA PHE A 168 -17.09 -7.27 15.36
C PHE A 168 -15.69 -7.80 15.70
N SER A 169 -15.59 -9.08 16.03
CA SER A 169 -14.31 -9.73 16.33
C SER A 169 -14.11 -10.97 15.48
N ILE A 170 -12.88 -11.22 15.10
CA ILE A 170 -12.46 -12.41 14.39
C ILE A 170 -11.10 -12.87 14.89
N ASP A 171 -10.94 -14.18 15.11
CA ASP A 171 -9.68 -14.78 15.48
C ASP A 171 -8.86 -15.10 14.22
N VAL A 172 -7.57 -14.84 14.29
CA VAL A 172 -6.61 -15.16 13.21
C VAL A 172 -5.41 -15.92 13.76
N PRO A 173 -4.79 -16.80 12.95
CA PRO A 173 -3.55 -17.46 13.32
C PRO A 173 -2.43 -16.43 13.55
N GLY A 174 -1.79 -16.49 14.68
CA GLY A 174 -0.71 -15.55 15.01
C GLY A 174 -0.17 -15.79 16.41
N GLN A 175 0.81 -14.98 16.76
CA GLN A 175 1.43 -15.00 18.07
C GLN A 175 1.80 -13.59 18.49
N GLY A 176 1.81 -13.33 19.79
CA GLY A 176 2.20 -12.05 20.36
C GLY A 176 2.90 -12.23 21.69
N GLN A 177 3.70 -11.25 22.07
CA GLN A 177 4.36 -11.17 23.34
C GLN A 177 3.69 -10.07 24.17
N GLY A 178 3.06 -10.48 25.30
CA GLY A 178 2.45 -9.55 26.25
C GLY A 178 1.02 -9.09 25.90
N GLU A 179 0.47 -8.23 26.75
CA GLU A 179 -0.90 -7.70 26.70
C GLU A 179 -1.02 -6.43 25.83
N GLY A 180 -0.19 -6.29 24.78
CA GLY A 180 -0.22 -5.12 23.92
C GLY A 180 -1.52 -5.02 23.10
N GLN A 181 -2.15 -3.85 23.16
CA GLN A 181 -3.29 -3.49 22.30
C GLN A 181 -2.86 -2.45 21.29
N TYR A 182 -3.09 -2.73 20.01
CA TYR A 182 -2.67 -1.85 18.93
C TYR A 182 -3.87 -1.52 18.05
N VAL A 183 -4.00 -0.24 17.69
CA VAL A 183 -5.13 0.24 16.90
C VAL A 183 -4.66 0.66 15.52
N ILE A 184 -5.32 0.14 14.51
CA ILE A 184 -5.13 0.49 13.10
C ILE A 184 -6.38 1.19 12.60
N ASN A 185 -6.23 2.34 11.97
CA ASN A 185 -7.32 2.96 11.23
C ASN A 185 -7.58 2.17 9.94
N ILE A 186 -8.78 1.62 9.80
CA ILE A 186 -9.17 0.77 8.67
C ILE A 186 -9.11 1.53 7.34
N SER A 187 -9.31 2.85 7.34
CA SER A 187 -9.18 3.69 6.15
C SER A 187 -7.75 3.72 5.58
N ASN A 188 -6.75 3.39 6.42
CA ASN A 188 -5.34 3.27 6.03
C ASN A 188 -5.00 1.89 5.41
N LEU A 189 -5.91 0.91 5.48
CA LEU A 189 -5.74 -0.40 4.84
C LEU A 189 -5.99 -0.30 3.32
N LYS A 190 -5.35 0.67 2.67
CA LYS A 190 -5.32 0.85 1.21
C LYS A 190 -4.25 -0.07 0.60
N ILE A 191 -4.42 -1.37 0.77
CA ILE A 191 -3.47 -2.39 0.34
C ILE A 191 -4.06 -3.22 -0.82
N VAL A 192 -3.20 -3.77 -1.66
CA VAL A 192 -3.59 -4.66 -2.77
C VAL A 192 -4.32 -5.88 -2.19
N PRO A 193 -5.39 -6.38 -2.82
CA PRO A 193 -6.04 -7.62 -2.39
C PRO A 193 -5.06 -8.80 -2.37
N GLY A 194 -5.17 -9.65 -1.34
CA GLY A 194 -4.35 -10.83 -1.16
C GLY A 194 -4.09 -11.15 0.31
N ASP A 195 -3.25 -12.16 0.53
CA ASP A 195 -2.86 -12.62 1.86
C ASP A 195 -1.58 -11.93 2.31
N TYR A 196 -1.50 -11.64 3.61
CA TYR A 196 -0.40 -10.90 4.21
C TYR A 196 0.16 -11.60 5.45
N ASP A 197 1.47 -11.52 5.61
CA ASP A 197 2.11 -11.66 6.90
C ASP A 197 2.19 -10.27 7.53
N VAL A 198 1.57 -10.11 8.70
CA VAL A 198 1.47 -8.83 9.40
C VAL A 198 2.33 -8.87 10.65
N LYS A 199 3.08 -7.79 10.86
CA LYS A 199 3.93 -7.60 12.04
C LYS A 199 3.63 -6.25 12.66
N ILE A 200 3.48 -6.22 13.97
CA ILE A 200 3.21 -4.99 14.74
C ILE A 200 4.35 -4.74 15.71
N SER A 201 4.88 -3.52 15.67
CA SER A 201 5.96 -3.07 16.55
C SER A 201 5.45 -2.07 17.58
N ASN A 202 6.06 -2.08 18.77
CA ASN A 202 5.86 -1.07 19.81
C ASN A 202 6.32 0.35 19.39
N LYS A 203 6.95 0.49 18.25
CA LYS A 203 7.30 1.79 17.63
C LYS A 203 6.11 2.46 16.90
N ASN A 204 4.88 2.05 17.18
CA ASN A 204 3.64 2.56 16.57
C ASN A 204 3.57 2.39 15.05
N ILE A 205 4.07 1.29 14.54
CA ILE A 205 4.04 0.96 13.12
C ILE A 205 3.71 -0.52 12.94
N SER A 206 2.92 -0.81 11.92
CA SER A 206 2.65 -2.16 11.43
C SER A 206 3.28 -2.36 10.06
N ASN A 207 3.71 -3.58 9.75
CA ASN A 207 4.23 -3.98 8.45
C ASN A 207 3.37 -5.11 7.88
N PHE A 208 2.83 -4.89 6.69
CA PHE A 208 2.03 -5.85 5.92
C PHE A 208 2.85 -6.31 4.74
N ILE A 209 3.28 -7.57 4.73
CA ILE A 209 4.08 -8.18 3.66
C ILE A 209 3.16 -9.10 2.86
N HIS A 210 2.95 -8.79 1.58
CA HIS A 210 2.11 -9.62 0.72
C HIS A 210 2.79 -10.97 0.45
N LYS A 211 2.03 -12.08 0.53
CA LYS A 211 2.62 -13.42 0.43
C LYS A 211 3.06 -13.81 -0.98
N GLU A 212 2.37 -13.31 -1.99
CA GLU A 212 2.59 -13.71 -3.38
C GLU A 212 3.27 -12.62 -4.23
N LYS A 213 3.08 -11.35 -3.87
CA LYS A 213 3.58 -10.20 -4.64
C LYS A 213 4.75 -9.54 -3.90
N PRO A 214 5.75 -9.02 -4.62
CA PRO A 214 6.89 -8.34 -4.02
C PRO A 214 6.54 -6.92 -3.55
N ILE A 215 5.46 -6.79 -2.76
CA ILE A 215 4.98 -5.52 -2.22
C ILE A 215 4.79 -5.62 -0.72
N GLN A 216 5.12 -4.54 -0.02
CA GLN A 216 4.87 -4.40 1.41
C GLN A 216 4.42 -2.98 1.75
N TYR A 217 3.70 -2.89 2.86
CA TYR A 217 3.19 -1.64 3.38
C TYR A 217 3.61 -1.47 4.84
N TRP A 218 3.91 -0.24 5.21
CA TRP A 218 4.05 0.17 6.61
C TRP A 218 2.94 1.15 6.92
N ILE A 219 2.14 0.83 7.93
CA ILE A 219 0.97 1.61 8.32
C ILE A 219 1.14 2.05 9.76
N ALA A 220 1.02 3.35 10.01
CA ALA A 220 1.09 3.90 11.35
C ALA A 220 -0.08 3.39 12.21
N LEU A 221 0.19 3.10 13.48
CA LEU A 221 -0.82 2.77 14.47
C LEU A 221 -1.38 4.07 15.09
N GLU A 222 -2.63 4.01 15.50
CA GLU A 222 -3.25 5.09 16.27
C GLU A 222 -2.73 5.06 17.72
N LYS A 223 -2.68 6.24 18.34
CA LYS A 223 -2.24 6.39 19.75
C LYS A 223 -3.41 6.29 20.68
#